data_afa1c09f1517e500258e605ec4d30e95
#
_entry.id   afa1c09f1517e500258e605ec4d30e95
#
_cell.length_a   1.000
_cell.length_b   1.000
_cell.length_c   1.000
_cell.angle_alpha   90.00
_cell.angle_beta   90.00
_cell.angle_gamma   90.00
#
_symmetry.space_group_name_H-M   'P 1'
#
loop_
_entity.id
_entity.type
_entity.pdbx_description
1 polymer ?
#
loop_
_entity_poly.entity_id
_entity_poly.type
_entity_poly.pdbx_seq_one_letter_code
_entity_poly.pdbx_strand_id
1 'polypeptide(L)'
;STPLYSSAASDVYKRQDKEIADEVYIEPLTAKVLEQIILKEKPDSVLPTLGGQAGLNLGMELEEKGILEKYNVRLIGTTAETIFKAEDRQAFKDTMEKIGEPVAASLVVHDVQAGIDFTNKIGYPVVLRPAYTLGGSGGGIAYNEEELIEILSNGLRLSRVGEVLVERCIAGWKEIEYEVMRDSVGNCITVCNMENIDPVGVHTGDSIVVAPSQTLGDKEYQMLRTSCLLYTSDAA
;
A
#
# COMPACT_ATOMS: atom_id res chain seq x y z
N SER A 1 -4.06 27.80 1.10
CA SER A 1 -3.82 26.39 1.45
C SER A 1 -4.42 25.53 0.37
N THR A 2 -3.59 24.88 -0.39
CA THR A 2 -4.03 23.94 -1.42
C THR A 2 -4.63 22.74 -0.71
N PRO A 3 -5.87 22.39 -0.96
CA PRO A 3 -6.47 21.21 -0.37
C PRO A 3 -5.68 19.97 -0.82
N LEU A 4 -5.48 19.03 0.10
CA LEU A 4 -4.93 17.73 -0.21
C LEU A 4 -5.97 16.96 -1.01
N TYR A 5 -5.87 17.03 -2.32
CA TYR A 5 -6.75 16.29 -3.22
C TYR A 5 -6.12 14.98 -3.61
N SER A 6 -6.94 13.97 -3.71
CA SER A 6 -6.57 12.75 -4.37
C SER A 6 -6.16 13.03 -5.82
N SER A 7 -5.21 12.29 -6.28
CA SER A 7 -4.39 12.51 -7.45
C SER A 7 -5.07 12.51 -8.83
N ALA A 8 -6.40 12.49 -8.93
CA ALA A 8 -7.08 12.57 -10.22
C ALA A 8 -7.98 13.79 -10.28
N ALA A 9 -7.63 14.79 -11.08
CA ALA A 9 -8.42 16.00 -11.29
C ALA A 9 -9.86 15.71 -11.76
N SER A 10 -10.09 14.63 -12.49
CA SER A 10 -11.44 14.19 -12.90
C SER A 10 -12.29 13.70 -11.73
N ASP A 11 -11.70 13.11 -10.70
CA ASP A 11 -12.42 12.63 -9.53
C ASP A 11 -12.89 13.73 -8.59
N VAL A 12 -12.17 14.83 -8.53
CA VAL A 12 -12.53 15.97 -7.68
C VAL A 12 -13.87 16.57 -8.11
N TYR A 13 -14.09 16.73 -9.40
CA TYR A 13 -15.35 17.27 -9.92
C TYR A 13 -16.53 16.31 -9.70
N LYS A 14 -16.32 15.01 -9.92
CA LYS A 14 -17.37 14.01 -9.73
C LYS A 14 -17.80 13.85 -8.27
N ARG A 15 -16.88 13.98 -7.32
CA ARG A 15 -17.16 13.90 -5.88
C ARG A 15 -17.88 15.13 -5.33
N GLN A 16 -17.85 16.22 -6.06
CA GLN A 16 -18.54 17.45 -5.71
C GLN A 16 -19.85 17.63 -6.48
N ASP A 17 -20.18 16.68 -7.35
CA ASP A 17 -21.37 16.72 -8.17
C ASP A 17 -22.60 16.36 -7.32
N LYS A 18 -23.49 17.35 -7.15
CA LYS A 18 -24.73 17.20 -6.41
C LYS A 18 -25.76 16.28 -7.10
N GLU A 19 -25.52 15.95 -8.36
CA GLU A 19 -26.34 14.95 -9.06
C GLU A 19 -25.96 13.51 -8.70
N ILE A 20 -24.76 13.32 -8.11
CA ILE A 20 -24.24 11.99 -7.73
C ILE A 20 -24.35 11.75 -6.23
N ALA A 21 -24.21 12.81 -5.41
CA ALA A 21 -24.23 12.72 -3.97
C ALA A 21 -25.37 13.58 -3.37
N ASP A 22 -26.11 13.03 -2.43
CA ASP A 22 -27.18 13.74 -1.72
C ASP A 22 -26.62 14.95 -0.95
N GLU A 23 -25.45 14.79 -0.34
CA GLU A 23 -24.75 15.86 0.38
C GLU A 23 -23.26 15.87 0.07
N VAL A 24 -22.68 17.05 -0.07
CA VAL A 24 -21.26 17.28 -0.33
C VAL A 24 -20.66 18.19 0.72
N TYR A 25 -19.59 17.74 1.38
CA TYR A 25 -18.86 18.47 2.40
C TYR A 25 -17.47 18.84 1.90
N ILE A 26 -17.15 20.13 1.96
CA ILE A 26 -15.81 20.67 1.65
C ILE A 26 -15.23 21.17 2.96
N GLU A 27 -14.70 20.22 3.73
CA GLU A 27 -14.23 20.43 5.09
C GLU A 27 -12.83 19.85 5.30
N PRO A 28 -12.11 20.25 6.35
CA PRO A 28 -10.83 19.62 6.69
C PRO A 28 -10.98 18.12 6.93
N LEU A 29 -10.08 17.33 6.33
CA LEU A 29 -10.04 15.88 6.47
C LEU A 29 -9.45 15.48 7.84
N THR A 30 -10.29 15.55 8.88
CA THR A 30 -9.92 15.14 10.25
C THR A 30 -11.03 14.28 10.85
N ALA A 31 -10.65 13.35 11.73
CA ALA A 31 -11.63 12.49 12.41
C ALA A 31 -12.70 13.29 13.17
N LYS A 32 -12.33 14.45 13.74
CA LYS A 32 -13.27 15.32 14.44
C LYS A 32 -14.36 15.88 13.52
N VAL A 33 -13.99 16.31 12.33
CA VAL A 33 -14.96 16.83 11.34
C VAL A 33 -15.83 15.70 10.82
N LEU A 34 -15.23 14.55 10.51
CA LEU A 34 -15.97 13.36 10.08
C LEU A 34 -16.94 12.87 11.16
N GLU A 35 -16.57 12.89 12.43
CA GLU A 35 -17.49 12.56 13.53
C GLU A 35 -18.71 13.49 13.56
N GLN A 36 -18.52 14.79 13.31
CA GLN A 36 -19.63 15.76 13.23
C GLN A 36 -20.55 15.47 12.02
N ILE A 37 -19.98 15.11 10.87
CA ILE A 37 -20.74 14.72 9.68
C ILE A 37 -21.52 13.42 9.96
N ILE A 38 -20.89 12.42 10.55
CA ILE A 38 -21.53 11.16 10.95
C ILE A 38 -22.71 11.44 11.91
N LEU A 39 -22.51 12.29 12.88
CA LEU A 39 -23.58 12.66 13.84
C LEU A 39 -24.76 13.35 13.16
N LYS A 40 -24.48 14.19 12.16
CA LYS A 40 -25.50 14.95 11.42
C LYS A 40 -26.25 14.07 10.43
N GLU A 41 -25.53 13.33 9.58
CA GLU A 41 -26.11 12.59 8.46
C GLU A 41 -26.52 11.15 8.84
N LYS A 42 -25.96 10.61 9.93
CA LYS A 42 -26.24 9.26 10.45
C LYS A 42 -26.13 8.17 9.38
N PRO A 43 -25.01 8.12 8.65
CA PRO A 43 -24.80 7.05 7.68
C PRO A 43 -24.73 5.69 8.38
N ASP A 44 -25.09 4.63 7.69
CA ASP A 44 -24.92 3.25 8.18
C ASP A 44 -23.53 2.68 7.87
N SER A 45 -22.79 3.34 6.98
CA SER A 45 -21.47 2.86 6.53
C SER A 45 -20.57 3.97 5.99
N VAL A 46 -19.27 3.70 5.99
CA VAL A 46 -18.21 4.54 5.42
C VAL A 46 -17.38 3.73 4.45
N LEU A 47 -17.13 4.27 3.25
CA LEU A 47 -16.28 3.67 2.22
C LEU A 47 -14.97 4.47 2.08
N PRO A 48 -13.87 4.08 2.74
CA PRO A 48 -12.62 4.85 2.71
C PRO A 48 -11.80 4.66 1.43
N THR A 49 -11.95 3.52 0.75
CA THR A 49 -11.10 3.11 -0.38
C THR A 49 -11.14 4.06 -1.58
N LEU A 50 -12.23 4.77 -1.79
CA LEU A 50 -12.34 5.79 -2.84
C LEU A 50 -11.65 7.13 -2.49
N GLY A 51 -11.15 7.26 -1.27
CA GLY A 51 -10.46 8.45 -0.77
C GLY A 51 -8.93 8.45 -0.96
N GLY A 52 -8.37 7.40 -1.57
CA GLY A 52 -6.94 7.18 -1.61
C GLY A 52 -6.34 7.01 -0.21
N GLN A 53 -5.04 7.21 -0.04
CA GLN A 53 -4.35 7.04 1.24
C GLN A 53 -4.95 7.91 2.36
N ALA A 54 -5.38 9.12 2.05
CA ALA A 54 -6.03 10.00 3.02
C ALA A 54 -7.36 9.42 3.53
N GLY A 55 -8.13 8.80 2.66
CA GLY A 55 -9.37 8.11 3.02
C GLY A 55 -9.12 6.89 3.90
N LEU A 56 -8.14 6.05 3.52
CA LEU A 56 -7.74 4.88 4.29
C LEU A 56 -7.25 5.27 5.69
N ASN A 57 -6.35 6.24 5.80
CA ASN A 57 -5.83 6.72 7.08
C ASN A 57 -6.94 7.26 7.99
N LEU A 58 -7.90 8.00 7.43
CA LEU A 58 -9.04 8.50 8.18
C LEU A 58 -10.00 7.39 8.60
N GLY A 59 -10.23 6.40 7.74
CA GLY A 59 -11.01 5.21 8.10
C GLY A 59 -10.42 4.48 9.30
N MET A 60 -9.09 4.28 9.30
CA MET A 60 -8.35 3.69 10.42
C MET A 60 -8.45 4.55 11.68
N GLU A 61 -8.26 5.87 11.56
CA GLU A 61 -8.35 6.79 12.70
C GLU A 61 -9.76 6.80 13.34
N LEU A 62 -10.83 6.69 12.52
CA LEU A 62 -12.21 6.59 13.01
C LEU A 62 -12.43 5.29 13.80
N GLU A 63 -11.90 4.17 13.31
CA GLU A 63 -11.96 2.86 13.97
C GLU A 63 -11.19 2.88 15.29
N GLU A 64 -9.92 3.30 15.28
CA GLU A 64 -9.05 3.37 16.47
C GLU A 64 -9.62 4.25 17.57
N LYS A 65 -10.30 5.34 17.22
CA LYS A 65 -10.96 6.24 18.16
C LYS A 65 -12.34 5.73 18.62
N GLY A 66 -12.79 4.58 18.14
CA GLY A 66 -14.09 3.99 18.47
C GLY A 66 -15.28 4.83 17.96
N ILE A 67 -15.07 5.71 16.99
CA ILE A 67 -16.12 6.57 16.45
C ILE A 67 -17.12 5.75 15.65
N LEU A 68 -16.64 4.79 14.86
CA LEU A 68 -17.49 3.93 14.05
C LEU A 68 -18.41 3.07 14.95
N GLU A 69 -17.88 2.44 15.98
CA GLU A 69 -18.65 1.67 16.96
C GLU A 69 -19.67 2.56 17.69
N LYS A 70 -19.24 3.73 18.18
CA LYS A 70 -20.08 4.69 18.90
C LYS A 70 -21.35 5.08 18.16
N TYR A 71 -21.28 5.22 16.85
CA TYR A 71 -22.41 5.64 16.01
C TYR A 71 -23.01 4.48 15.20
N ASN A 72 -22.59 3.25 15.43
CA ASN A 72 -23.01 2.05 14.70
C ASN A 72 -22.83 2.16 13.18
N VAL A 73 -21.69 2.68 12.77
CA VAL A 73 -21.29 2.86 11.36
C VAL A 73 -20.35 1.75 10.97
N ARG A 74 -20.57 1.11 9.82
CA ARG A 74 -19.71 0.04 9.32
C ARG A 74 -18.65 0.57 8.35
N LEU A 75 -17.43 0.08 8.47
CA LEU A 75 -16.43 0.24 7.43
C LEU A 75 -16.73 -0.76 6.30
N ILE A 76 -16.89 -0.28 5.07
CA ILE A 76 -17.20 -1.11 3.89
C ILE A 76 -16.11 -0.98 2.83
N GLY A 77 -16.08 -1.92 1.90
CA GLY A 77 -15.04 -2.04 0.87
C GLY A 77 -13.81 -2.81 1.34
N THR A 78 -13.36 -2.56 2.57
CA THR A 78 -12.31 -3.32 3.24
C THR A 78 -12.40 -3.10 4.76
N THR A 79 -11.92 -4.06 5.54
CA THR A 79 -11.92 -3.95 7.00
C THR A 79 -10.68 -3.21 7.50
N ALA A 80 -10.71 -2.70 8.73
CA ALA A 80 -9.53 -2.07 9.35
C ALA A 80 -8.37 -3.07 9.47
N GLU A 81 -8.65 -4.32 9.80
CA GLU A 81 -7.64 -5.38 9.86
C GLU A 81 -6.99 -5.62 8.50
N THR A 82 -7.77 -5.64 7.43
CA THR A 82 -7.26 -5.79 6.05
C THR A 82 -6.41 -4.61 5.64
N ILE A 83 -6.82 -3.38 5.97
CA ILE A 83 -6.02 -2.17 5.72
C ILE A 83 -4.68 -2.29 6.45
N PHE A 84 -4.68 -2.67 7.73
CA PHE A 84 -3.46 -2.85 8.50
C PHE A 84 -2.53 -3.89 7.87
N LYS A 85 -3.04 -5.06 7.50
CA LYS A 85 -2.26 -6.12 6.84
C LYS A 85 -1.66 -5.68 5.51
N ALA A 86 -2.34 -4.81 4.76
CA ALA A 86 -1.87 -4.32 3.47
C ALA A 86 -0.84 -3.18 3.59
N GLU A 87 -1.01 -2.31 4.59
CA GLU A 87 -0.21 -1.09 4.74
C GLU A 87 1.04 -1.29 5.61
N ASP A 88 0.96 -2.18 6.62
CA ASP A 88 2.11 -2.50 7.47
C ASP A 88 2.99 -3.56 6.80
N ARG A 89 4.26 -3.23 6.62
CA ARG A 89 5.22 -4.08 5.89
C ARG A 89 5.45 -5.43 6.55
N GLN A 90 5.49 -5.48 7.88
CA GLN A 90 5.72 -6.73 8.58
C GLN A 90 4.46 -7.58 8.55
N ALA A 91 3.29 -7.00 8.80
CA ALA A 91 2.00 -7.69 8.71
C ALA A 91 1.73 -8.23 7.30
N PHE A 92 2.09 -7.47 6.26
CA PHE A 92 2.03 -7.95 4.87
C PHE A 92 2.95 -9.15 4.64
N LYS A 93 4.21 -9.06 5.08
CA LYS A 93 5.18 -10.15 4.96
C LYS A 93 4.69 -11.41 5.66
N ASP A 94 4.23 -11.28 6.90
CA ASP A 94 3.70 -12.39 7.70
C ASP A 94 2.46 -13.03 7.03
N THR A 95 1.60 -12.20 6.43
CA THR A 95 0.44 -12.66 5.65
C THR A 95 0.87 -13.47 4.44
N MET A 96 1.85 -12.97 3.66
CA MET A 96 2.36 -13.67 2.47
C MET A 96 3.05 -14.98 2.85
N GLU A 97 3.86 -15.00 3.91
CA GLU A 97 4.48 -16.23 4.42
C GLU A 97 3.43 -17.26 4.86
N LYS A 98 2.36 -16.83 5.54
CA LYS A 98 1.26 -17.67 5.98
C LYS A 98 0.53 -18.37 4.82
N ILE A 99 0.30 -17.65 3.72
CA ILE A 99 -0.34 -18.22 2.51
C ILE A 99 0.65 -18.93 1.58
N GLY A 100 1.95 -18.95 1.92
CA GLY A 100 2.99 -19.63 1.17
C GLY A 100 3.47 -18.90 -0.09
N GLU A 101 3.16 -17.59 -0.19
CA GLU A 101 3.58 -16.77 -1.34
C GLU A 101 4.91 -16.06 -1.07
N PRO A 102 5.80 -15.99 -2.06
CA PRO A 102 7.11 -15.37 -1.89
C PRO A 102 7.02 -13.84 -1.78
N VAL A 103 7.88 -13.28 -0.93
CA VAL A 103 8.13 -11.84 -0.86
C VAL A 103 9.60 -11.54 -1.13
N ALA A 104 9.92 -10.30 -1.50
CA ALA A 104 11.31 -9.88 -1.61
C ALA A 104 12.01 -10.04 -0.26
N ALA A 105 13.16 -10.71 -0.26
CA ALA A 105 13.93 -10.89 0.96
C ALA A 105 14.30 -9.54 1.55
N SER A 106 13.94 -9.31 2.80
CA SER A 106 14.14 -8.03 3.48
C SER A 106 14.44 -8.21 4.96
N LEU A 107 15.20 -7.27 5.53
CA LEU A 107 15.52 -7.22 6.95
C LEU A 107 15.64 -5.76 7.40
N VAL A 108 15.04 -5.44 8.54
CA VAL A 108 15.30 -4.17 9.23
C VAL A 108 16.59 -4.33 10.02
N VAL A 109 17.52 -3.41 9.81
CA VAL A 109 18.84 -3.42 10.47
C VAL A 109 19.05 -2.14 11.27
N HIS A 110 19.79 -2.25 12.36
CA HIS A 110 20.11 -1.15 13.28
C HIS A 110 21.59 -0.78 13.24
N ASP A 111 22.40 -1.55 12.54
CA ASP A 111 23.83 -1.31 12.35
C ASP A 111 24.31 -1.78 10.98
N VAL A 112 25.51 -1.32 10.61
CA VAL A 112 26.09 -1.60 9.29
C VAL A 112 26.47 -3.07 9.13
N GLN A 113 26.95 -3.72 10.19
CA GLN A 113 27.39 -5.11 10.09
C GLN A 113 26.23 -6.06 9.82
N ALA A 114 25.10 -5.86 10.49
CA ALA A 114 23.88 -6.63 10.22
C ALA A 114 23.41 -6.48 8.77
N GLY A 115 23.55 -5.28 8.20
CA GLY A 115 23.24 -5.03 6.77
C GLY A 115 24.19 -5.78 5.84
N ILE A 116 25.50 -5.78 6.12
CA ILE A 116 26.49 -6.54 5.34
C ILE A 116 26.19 -8.04 5.42
N ASP A 117 25.99 -8.56 6.62
CA ASP A 117 25.72 -9.99 6.84
C ASP A 117 24.45 -10.46 6.13
N PHE A 118 23.42 -9.63 6.13
CA PHE A 118 22.18 -9.92 5.40
C PHE A 118 22.37 -9.85 3.89
N THR A 119 23.02 -8.79 3.39
CA THR A 119 23.25 -8.61 1.95
C THR A 119 24.13 -9.72 1.38
N ASN A 120 25.13 -10.21 2.12
CA ASN A 120 25.95 -11.35 1.72
C ASN A 120 25.14 -12.65 1.55
N LYS A 121 23.98 -12.79 2.22
CA LYS A 121 23.08 -13.94 2.05
C LYS A 121 22.17 -13.81 0.84
N ILE A 122 21.67 -12.59 0.55
CA ILE A 122 20.68 -12.37 -0.51
C ILE A 122 21.30 -11.92 -1.84
N GLY A 123 22.53 -11.40 -1.82
CA GLY A 123 23.26 -10.87 -2.98
C GLY A 123 22.89 -9.42 -3.32
N TYR A 124 23.73 -8.82 -4.16
CA TYR A 124 23.51 -7.47 -4.72
C TYR A 124 22.74 -7.54 -6.03
N PRO A 125 22.05 -6.45 -6.47
CA PRO A 125 21.89 -5.19 -5.74
C PRO A 125 20.82 -5.27 -4.65
N VAL A 126 20.91 -4.35 -3.65
CA VAL A 126 19.92 -4.19 -2.58
C VAL A 126 19.42 -2.77 -2.51
N VAL A 127 18.16 -2.60 -2.11
CA VAL A 127 17.53 -1.32 -1.84
C VAL A 127 17.60 -1.03 -0.35
N LEU A 128 17.98 0.20 0.00
CA LEU A 128 18.03 0.66 1.39
C LEU A 128 16.99 1.75 1.59
N ARG A 129 16.14 1.58 2.60
CA ARG A 129 15.06 2.52 2.92
C ARG A 129 15.09 2.87 4.40
N PRO A 130 15.65 4.04 4.78
CA PRO A 130 15.61 4.50 6.17
C PRO A 130 14.17 4.69 6.67
N ALA A 131 13.90 4.30 7.90
CA ALA A 131 12.61 4.50 8.53
C ALA A 131 12.39 5.98 8.87
N TYR A 132 11.18 6.48 8.68
CA TYR A 132 10.73 7.83 9.07
C TYR A 132 11.56 8.98 8.48
N THR A 133 12.04 8.85 7.25
CA THR A 133 12.70 9.93 6.52
C THR A 133 11.74 10.63 5.55
N LEU A 134 11.87 11.97 5.44
CA LEU A 134 11.05 12.76 4.51
C LEU A 134 11.61 12.62 3.07
N GLY A 135 10.71 12.35 2.12
CA GLY A 135 11.04 12.37 0.70
C GLY A 135 12.06 11.31 0.26
N GLY A 136 12.17 10.19 0.98
CA GLY A 136 13.10 9.10 0.65
C GLY A 136 14.58 9.45 0.86
N SER A 137 14.88 10.53 1.59
CA SER A 137 16.26 10.96 1.84
C SER A 137 17.05 9.93 2.63
N GLY A 138 18.30 9.69 2.22
CA GLY A 138 19.22 8.74 2.83
C GLY A 138 19.03 7.28 2.39
N GLY A 139 18.06 7.00 1.53
CA GLY A 139 17.91 5.70 0.87
C GLY A 139 18.62 5.65 -0.48
N GLY A 140 18.69 4.45 -1.06
CA GLY A 140 19.31 4.23 -2.37
C GLY A 140 19.39 2.76 -2.74
N ILE A 141 20.03 2.49 -3.86
CA ILE A 141 20.37 1.13 -4.32
C ILE A 141 21.88 0.97 -4.21
N ALA A 142 22.31 -0.10 -3.52
CA ALA A 142 23.72 -0.47 -3.42
C ALA A 142 23.99 -1.65 -4.35
N TYR A 143 25.01 -1.53 -5.18
CA TYR A 143 25.45 -2.55 -6.13
C TYR A 143 26.67 -3.33 -5.63
N ASN A 144 27.32 -2.85 -4.57
CA ASN A 144 28.50 -3.44 -3.95
C ASN A 144 28.55 -3.08 -2.45
N GLU A 145 29.50 -3.67 -1.73
CA GLU A 145 29.65 -3.47 -0.28
C GLU A 145 30.05 -2.03 0.10
N GLU A 146 30.86 -1.36 -0.73
CA GLU A 146 31.28 0.02 -0.46
C GLU A 146 30.08 0.97 -0.49
N GLU A 147 29.24 0.86 -1.53
CA GLU A 147 27.99 1.62 -1.64
C GLU A 147 27.01 1.27 -0.52
N LEU A 148 26.91 -0.03 -0.16
CA LEU A 148 26.07 -0.47 0.95
C LEU A 148 26.47 0.22 2.25
N ILE A 149 27.76 0.23 2.60
CA ILE A 149 28.27 0.85 3.83
C ILE A 149 27.98 2.35 3.85
N GLU A 150 28.22 3.04 2.73
CA GLU A 150 27.98 4.48 2.62
C GLU A 150 26.49 4.83 2.80
N ILE A 151 25.61 4.21 2.01
CA ILE A 151 24.18 4.50 2.05
C ILE A 151 23.57 4.09 3.40
N LEU A 152 23.94 2.91 3.91
CA LEU A 152 23.43 2.39 5.18
C LEU A 152 23.86 3.25 6.36
N SER A 153 25.14 3.66 6.42
CA SER A 153 25.64 4.57 7.48
C SER A 153 24.88 5.90 7.47
N ASN A 154 24.68 6.47 6.29
CA ASN A 154 23.91 7.70 6.13
C ASN A 154 22.43 7.50 6.51
N GLY A 155 21.83 6.41 6.07
CA GLY A 155 20.44 6.06 6.37
C GLY A 155 20.17 5.88 7.87
N LEU A 156 21.02 5.15 8.56
CA LEU A 156 20.95 4.96 10.02
C LEU A 156 21.06 6.29 10.78
N ARG A 157 21.93 7.19 10.33
CA ARG A 157 22.10 8.52 10.92
C ARG A 157 20.87 9.42 10.70
N LEU A 158 20.22 9.33 9.53
CA LEU A 158 19.06 10.15 9.17
C LEU A 158 17.74 9.59 9.71
N SER A 159 17.66 8.30 9.95
CA SER A 159 16.50 7.67 10.57
C SER A 159 16.32 8.12 12.01
N ARG A 160 15.13 8.60 12.35
CA ARG A 160 14.82 9.05 13.72
C ARG A 160 14.86 7.92 14.75
N VAL A 161 14.67 6.70 14.30
CA VAL A 161 14.65 5.48 15.14
C VAL A 161 15.90 4.62 14.95
N GLY A 162 16.86 5.05 14.10
CA GLY A 162 18.07 4.30 13.82
C GLY A 162 17.85 3.00 13.08
N GLU A 163 16.85 2.95 12.21
CA GLU A 163 16.46 1.76 11.46
C GLU A 163 16.55 1.99 9.95
N VAL A 164 17.05 0.98 9.23
CA VAL A 164 17.04 0.94 7.77
C VAL A 164 16.55 -0.43 7.33
N LEU A 165 15.56 -0.45 6.44
CA LEU A 165 15.18 -1.66 5.73
C LEU A 165 16.20 -1.92 4.61
N VAL A 166 16.80 -3.10 4.61
CA VAL A 166 17.61 -3.64 3.52
C VAL A 166 16.77 -4.67 2.79
N GLU A 167 16.59 -4.51 1.50
CA GLU A 167 15.69 -5.35 0.70
C GLU A 167 16.36 -5.76 -0.61
N ARG A 168 16.10 -6.98 -1.09
CA ARG A 168 16.54 -7.41 -2.40
C ARG A 168 16.00 -6.48 -3.49
N CYS A 169 16.87 -5.97 -4.34
CA CYS A 169 16.46 -5.11 -5.45
C CYS A 169 15.76 -5.96 -6.53
N ILE A 170 14.57 -5.54 -6.90
CA ILE A 170 13.78 -6.12 -7.99
C ILE A 170 13.61 -5.14 -9.16
N ALA A 171 14.47 -4.11 -9.24
CA ALA A 171 14.48 -3.18 -10.37
C ALA A 171 14.61 -3.93 -11.69
N GLY A 172 13.81 -3.52 -12.67
CA GLY A 172 13.77 -4.17 -13.98
C GLY A 172 12.88 -5.42 -14.07
N TRP A 173 12.26 -5.85 -12.97
CA TRP A 173 11.24 -6.89 -13.03
C TRP A 173 9.96 -6.32 -13.64
N LYS A 174 9.11 -7.22 -14.16
CA LYS A 174 7.76 -6.87 -14.59
C LYS A 174 6.89 -6.57 -13.39
N GLU A 175 6.02 -5.58 -13.55
CA GLU A 175 4.97 -5.26 -12.59
C GLU A 175 3.64 -5.68 -13.17
N ILE A 176 2.99 -6.64 -12.52
CA ILE A 176 1.70 -7.20 -12.91
C ILE A 176 0.73 -6.99 -11.75
N GLU A 177 -0.43 -6.47 -12.07
CA GLU A 177 -1.49 -6.19 -11.10
C GLU A 177 -2.73 -7.00 -11.41
N TYR A 178 -3.50 -7.34 -10.39
CA TYR A 178 -4.81 -7.97 -10.50
C TYR A 178 -5.82 -7.19 -9.67
N GLU A 179 -6.92 -6.81 -10.30
CA GLU A 179 -8.09 -6.32 -9.60
C GLU A 179 -8.96 -7.50 -9.20
N VAL A 180 -9.16 -7.67 -7.90
CA VAL A 180 -9.90 -8.78 -7.31
C VAL A 180 -10.98 -8.25 -6.40
N MET A 181 -12.19 -8.77 -6.52
CA MET A 181 -13.30 -8.46 -5.64
C MET A 181 -13.77 -9.72 -4.92
N ARG A 182 -14.01 -9.58 -3.63
CA ARG A 182 -14.59 -10.64 -2.79
C ARG A 182 -15.79 -10.10 -2.02
N ASP A 183 -16.87 -10.88 -1.99
CA ASP A 183 -18.05 -10.56 -1.19
C ASP A 183 -17.97 -11.14 0.23
N SER A 184 -18.92 -10.76 1.08
CA SER A 184 -18.99 -11.21 2.49
C SER A 184 -19.30 -12.69 2.69
N VAL A 185 -19.69 -13.41 1.62
CA VAL A 185 -19.94 -14.86 1.66
C VAL A 185 -18.85 -15.67 0.96
N GLY A 186 -17.74 -15.01 0.58
CA GLY A 186 -16.55 -15.64 0.05
C GLY A 186 -16.51 -15.83 -1.46
N ASN A 187 -17.53 -15.37 -2.22
CA ASN A 187 -17.42 -15.38 -3.67
C ASN A 187 -16.35 -14.39 -4.11
N CYS A 188 -15.49 -14.82 -5.03
CA CYS A 188 -14.36 -14.04 -5.48
C CYS A 188 -14.27 -14.02 -7.00
N ILE A 189 -14.06 -12.85 -7.58
CA ILE A 189 -13.82 -12.66 -9.00
C ILE A 189 -12.53 -11.87 -9.24
N THR A 190 -11.83 -12.23 -10.30
CA THR A 190 -10.79 -11.38 -10.88
C THR A 190 -11.47 -10.51 -11.94
N VAL A 191 -11.52 -9.21 -11.68
CA VAL A 191 -12.14 -8.23 -12.57
C VAL A 191 -11.29 -8.05 -13.82
N CYS A 192 -10.00 -7.81 -13.64
CA CYS A 192 -9.00 -7.77 -14.72
C CYS A 192 -7.60 -8.04 -14.16
N ASN A 193 -6.66 -8.26 -15.06
CA ASN A 193 -5.24 -8.12 -14.78
C ASN A 193 -4.63 -7.03 -15.65
N MET A 194 -3.55 -6.44 -15.17
CA MET A 194 -2.88 -5.32 -15.82
C MET A 194 -1.36 -5.54 -15.80
N GLU A 195 -0.69 -4.96 -16.75
CA GLU A 195 0.76 -4.96 -16.87
C GLU A 195 1.26 -3.52 -17.00
N ASN A 196 2.19 -3.12 -16.16
CA ASN A 196 2.93 -1.88 -16.31
C ASN A 196 4.04 -2.09 -17.34
N ILE A 197 4.06 -1.25 -18.38
CA ILE A 197 5.09 -1.32 -19.44
C ILE A 197 6.43 -0.86 -18.90
N ASP A 198 6.41 0.11 -18.00
CA ASP A 198 7.59 0.57 -17.29
C ASP A 198 7.99 -0.45 -16.20
N PRO A 199 9.30 -0.64 -15.97
CA PRO A 199 9.77 -1.62 -14.98
C PRO A 199 9.45 -1.19 -13.56
N VAL A 200 9.44 -2.16 -12.63
CA VAL A 200 9.29 -1.91 -11.19
C VAL A 200 10.21 -0.77 -10.73
N GLY A 201 9.64 0.17 -9.99
CA GLY A 201 10.30 1.37 -9.47
C GLY A 201 9.76 2.67 -10.07
N VAL A 202 9.06 2.61 -11.19
CA VAL A 202 8.24 3.73 -11.69
C VAL A 202 6.88 3.67 -10.99
N HIS A 203 6.41 4.83 -10.49
CA HIS A 203 5.11 4.87 -9.82
C HIS A 203 3.98 4.49 -10.79
N THR A 204 3.05 3.63 -10.36
CA THR A 204 1.96 3.11 -11.19
C THR A 204 1.14 4.21 -11.87
N GLY A 205 0.92 5.34 -11.17
CA GLY A 205 0.22 6.50 -11.71
C GLY A 205 0.96 7.25 -12.83
N ASP A 206 2.26 7.01 -12.98
CA ASP A 206 3.14 7.63 -13.99
C ASP A 206 3.56 6.62 -15.08
N SER A 207 3.16 5.36 -14.93
CA SER A 207 3.46 4.27 -15.86
C SER A 207 2.36 4.09 -16.92
N ILE A 208 2.73 3.54 -18.07
CA ILE A 208 1.76 3.08 -19.07
C ILE A 208 1.26 1.72 -18.66
N VAL A 209 -0.04 1.63 -18.36
CA VAL A 209 -0.72 0.41 -17.94
C VAL A 209 -1.53 -0.18 -19.09
N VAL A 210 -1.39 -1.49 -19.32
CA VAL A 210 -2.14 -2.24 -20.34
C VAL A 210 -3.00 -3.29 -19.66
N ALA A 211 -4.29 -3.30 -19.95
CA ALA A 211 -5.24 -4.30 -19.48
C ALA A 211 -5.96 -4.95 -20.69
N PRO A 212 -5.99 -6.28 -20.79
CA PRO A 212 -5.29 -7.26 -19.97
C PRO A 212 -3.78 -7.27 -20.24
N SER A 213 -3.00 -7.90 -19.33
CA SER A 213 -1.56 -8.10 -19.54
C SER A 213 -1.28 -8.83 -20.85
N GLN A 214 -0.22 -8.41 -21.58
CA GLN A 214 0.08 -8.89 -22.92
C GLN A 214 1.23 -9.88 -22.96
N THR A 215 2.05 -9.94 -21.92
CA THR A 215 3.31 -10.68 -21.92
C THR A 215 3.33 -11.91 -21.01
N LEU A 216 2.19 -12.24 -20.37
CA LEU A 216 2.05 -13.44 -19.57
C LEU A 216 1.59 -14.63 -20.41
N GLY A 217 2.21 -15.78 -20.20
CA GLY A 217 1.68 -17.06 -20.66
C GLY A 217 0.53 -17.55 -19.74
N ASP A 218 -0.31 -18.46 -20.24
CA ASP A 218 -1.46 -18.98 -19.48
C ASP A 218 -1.08 -19.53 -18.10
N LYS A 219 0.06 -20.21 -18.01
CA LYS A 219 0.54 -20.77 -16.74
C LYS A 219 0.88 -19.69 -15.73
N GLU A 220 1.57 -18.64 -16.16
CA GLU A 220 1.95 -17.51 -15.32
C GLU A 220 0.70 -16.72 -14.90
N TYR A 221 -0.22 -16.48 -15.83
CA TYR A 221 -1.50 -15.84 -15.56
C TYR A 221 -2.28 -16.56 -14.46
N GLN A 222 -2.44 -17.90 -14.57
CA GLN A 222 -3.19 -18.67 -13.59
C GLN A 222 -2.47 -18.77 -12.24
N MET A 223 -1.15 -18.82 -12.23
CA MET A 223 -0.35 -18.81 -11.01
C MET A 223 -0.57 -17.51 -10.23
N LEU A 224 -0.36 -16.36 -10.86
CA LEU A 224 -0.55 -15.04 -10.24
C LEU A 224 -2.00 -14.81 -9.81
N ARG A 225 -2.96 -15.21 -10.65
CA ARG A 225 -4.38 -15.16 -10.30
C ARG A 225 -4.67 -15.96 -9.02
N THR A 226 -4.12 -17.15 -8.90
CA THR A 226 -4.34 -18.01 -7.71
C THR A 226 -3.74 -17.37 -6.47
N SER A 227 -2.54 -16.81 -6.56
CA SER A 227 -1.88 -16.09 -5.46
C SER A 227 -2.74 -14.88 -4.99
N CYS A 228 -3.28 -14.10 -5.92
CA CYS A 228 -4.18 -12.99 -5.59
C CYS A 228 -5.48 -13.44 -4.91
N LEU A 229 -6.06 -14.56 -5.36
CA LEU A 229 -7.26 -15.12 -4.72
C LEU A 229 -6.98 -15.64 -3.31
N LEU A 230 -5.82 -16.25 -3.08
CA LEU A 230 -5.38 -16.67 -1.75
C LEU A 230 -5.15 -15.46 -0.84
N TYR A 231 -4.44 -14.45 -1.32
CA TYR A 231 -4.19 -13.22 -0.56
C TYR A 231 -5.50 -12.57 -0.09
N THR A 232 -6.47 -12.40 -1.00
CA THR A 232 -7.77 -11.80 -0.64
C THR A 232 -8.59 -12.66 0.33
N SER A 233 -8.37 -13.98 0.40
CA SER A 233 -9.08 -14.86 1.34
C SER A 233 -8.54 -14.78 2.77
N ASP A 234 -7.27 -14.44 2.95
CA ASP A 234 -6.63 -14.33 4.26
C ASP A 234 -6.55 -12.89 4.77
N ALA A 235 -6.55 -11.92 3.85
CA ALA A 235 -6.58 -10.50 4.18
C ALA A 235 -8.01 -9.94 4.36
N ALA A 236 -9.04 -10.70 3.99
CA ALA A 236 -10.44 -10.26 4.07
C ALA A 236 -11.09 -10.57 5.42
#